data_d5423fb8e20da244cdaeb1c2d904ecae
#
_entry.id   d5423fb8e20da244cdaeb1c2d904ecae
#
_cell.length_a   1.000
_cell.length_b   1.000
_cell.length_c   1.000
_cell.angle_alpha   90.00
_cell.angle_beta   90.00
_cell.angle_gamma   90.00
#
_symmetry.space_group_name_H-M   'P 1'
#
loop_
_entity.id
_entity.type
_entity.pdbx_description
1 polymer ?
#
loop_
_entity_poly.entity_id
_entity_poly.type
_entity_poly.pdbx_seq_one_letter_code
_entity_poly.pdbx_strand_id
1 'polypeptide(L)'
;VPGGFGAAKNLSSFAAEGSECQVDRDLQALALAMHQAGKPLGFMCIAPALLPKIFAFPLRITIGTDLDTADVVEEMGAEHVPCPVDDIVVDEENKVVTTPAYMLAENIAQAATGIEKLVARVLALSA
;
A
#
# COMPACT_ATOMS: atom_id res chain seq x y z
N VAL A 1 -5.57 5.06 -0.79
CA VAL A 1 -5.87 4.71 0.62
C VAL A 1 -4.76 5.24 1.51
N PRO A 2 -5.07 6.15 2.40
CA PRO A 2 -4.02 6.89 3.15
C PRO A 2 -3.39 6.14 4.32
N GLY A 3 -3.91 5.09 4.81
CA GLY A 3 -3.26 4.36 5.90
C GLY A 3 -3.62 4.84 7.30
N GLY A 4 -2.63 4.83 8.20
CA GLY A 4 -2.83 5.04 9.63
C GLY A 4 -3.25 3.76 10.35
N PHE A 5 -3.18 3.79 11.69
CA PHE A 5 -3.54 2.61 12.50
C PHE A 5 -4.99 2.17 12.24
N GLY A 6 -5.86 3.13 11.90
CA GLY A 6 -7.25 2.83 11.53
C GLY A 6 -7.38 1.92 10.33
N ALA A 7 -6.50 2.02 9.33
CA ALA A 7 -6.51 1.09 8.19
C ALA A 7 -6.22 -0.34 8.64
N ALA A 8 -5.22 -0.52 9.49
CA ALA A 8 -4.85 -1.83 10.00
C ALA A 8 -5.88 -2.41 10.98
N LYS A 9 -6.67 -1.56 11.63
CA LYS A 9 -7.61 -1.94 12.69
C LYS A 9 -9.06 -1.98 12.22
N ASN A 10 -9.48 -1.02 11.39
CA ASN A 10 -10.89 -0.81 11.03
C ASN A 10 -11.21 -1.23 9.59
N LEU A 11 -10.26 -1.08 8.66
CA LEU A 11 -10.44 -1.53 7.28
C LEU A 11 -9.94 -2.97 7.07
N SER A 12 -9.38 -3.57 8.10
CA SER A 12 -8.90 -4.95 8.10
C SER A 12 -8.72 -5.46 9.51
N SER A 13 -8.38 -6.74 9.65
CA SER A 13 -7.94 -7.33 10.92
C SER A 13 -6.42 -7.43 11.03
N PHE A 14 -5.66 -6.73 10.19
CA PHE A 14 -4.20 -6.81 10.14
C PHE A 14 -3.53 -6.50 11.49
N ALA A 15 -4.03 -5.50 12.21
CA ALA A 15 -3.46 -5.13 13.51
C ALA A 15 -3.54 -6.25 14.54
N ALA A 16 -4.55 -7.12 14.45
CA ALA A 16 -4.77 -8.22 15.39
C ALA A 16 -4.25 -9.56 14.85
N GLU A 17 -4.33 -9.79 13.55
CA GLU A 17 -4.12 -11.11 12.95
C GLU A 17 -2.93 -11.20 11.99
N GLY A 18 -2.28 -10.08 11.67
CA GLY A 18 -1.11 -10.07 10.78
C GLY A 18 -1.38 -10.73 9.44
N SER A 19 -0.58 -11.72 9.08
CA SER A 19 -0.70 -12.43 7.79
C SER A 19 -2.00 -13.21 7.61
N GLU A 20 -2.72 -13.49 8.69
CA GLU A 20 -4.02 -14.17 8.65
C GLU A 20 -5.20 -13.20 8.57
N CYS A 21 -4.93 -11.92 8.33
CA CYS A 21 -5.96 -10.89 8.34
C CYS A 21 -6.96 -11.01 7.19
N GLN A 22 -8.09 -10.35 7.38
CA GLN A 22 -9.11 -10.13 6.35
C GLN A 22 -9.28 -8.63 6.15
N VAL A 23 -9.66 -8.23 4.94
CA VAL A 23 -9.87 -6.84 4.55
C VAL A 23 -11.36 -6.55 4.49
N ASP A 24 -11.75 -5.32 4.84
CA ASP A 24 -13.13 -4.85 4.71
C ASP A 24 -13.67 -5.12 3.31
N ARG A 25 -14.89 -5.67 3.25
CA ARG A 25 -15.51 -6.08 1.99
C ARG A 25 -15.72 -4.94 1.01
N ASP A 26 -16.12 -3.77 1.50
CA ASP A 26 -16.42 -2.63 0.64
C ASP A 26 -15.13 -2.04 0.07
N LEU A 27 -14.06 -1.98 0.86
CA LEU A 27 -12.74 -1.57 0.38
C LEU A 27 -12.23 -2.55 -0.67
N GLN A 28 -12.34 -3.84 -0.41
CA GLN A 28 -11.92 -4.86 -1.37
C GLN A 28 -12.69 -4.76 -2.67
N ALA A 29 -14.01 -4.63 -2.61
CA ALA A 29 -14.86 -4.51 -3.79
C ALA A 29 -14.51 -3.27 -4.61
N LEU A 30 -14.29 -2.12 -3.96
CA LEU A 30 -13.91 -0.88 -4.64
C LEU A 30 -12.55 -1.02 -5.32
N ALA A 31 -11.55 -1.54 -4.63
CA ALA A 31 -10.22 -1.71 -5.18
C ALA A 31 -10.20 -2.65 -6.38
N LEU A 32 -10.92 -3.78 -6.29
CA LEU A 32 -11.04 -4.72 -7.40
C LEU A 32 -11.75 -4.10 -8.60
N ALA A 33 -12.83 -3.34 -8.37
CA ALA A 33 -13.57 -2.68 -9.44
C ALA A 33 -12.70 -1.64 -10.16
N MET A 34 -11.95 -0.84 -9.42
CA MET A 34 -11.02 0.15 -9.98
C MET A 34 -9.94 -0.53 -10.82
N HIS A 35 -9.36 -1.61 -10.30
CA HIS A 35 -8.34 -2.37 -11.02
C HIS A 35 -8.88 -2.98 -12.32
N GLN A 36 -10.06 -3.59 -12.26
CA GLN A 36 -10.71 -4.17 -13.44
C GLN A 36 -11.04 -3.13 -14.52
N ALA A 37 -11.33 -1.90 -14.09
CA ALA A 37 -11.56 -0.77 -14.99
C ALA A 37 -10.27 -0.17 -15.56
N GLY A 38 -9.11 -0.74 -15.24
CA GLY A 38 -7.80 -0.24 -15.69
C GLY A 38 -7.35 1.03 -15.00
N LYS A 39 -7.92 1.35 -13.85
CA LYS A 39 -7.59 2.57 -13.10
C LYS A 39 -6.49 2.31 -12.09
N PRO A 40 -5.58 3.28 -11.85
CA PRO A 40 -4.51 3.13 -10.88
C PRO A 40 -5.00 3.22 -9.43
N LEU A 41 -4.24 2.62 -8.53
CA LEU A 41 -4.48 2.64 -7.10
C LEU A 41 -3.24 3.16 -6.37
N GLY A 42 -3.45 4.00 -5.35
CA GLY A 42 -2.40 4.47 -4.47
C GLY A 42 -2.66 4.06 -3.03
N PHE A 43 -1.67 3.46 -2.38
CA PHE A 43 -1.73 3.07 -0.98
C PHE A 43 -0.48 3.57 -0.28
N MET A 44 -0.61 4.09 0.93
CA MET A 44 0.52 4.64 1.66
C MET A 44 0.55 4.19 3.12
N CYS A 45 1.71 4.36 3.75
CA CYS A 45 1.96 4.04 5.14
C CYS A 45 1.83 2.53 5.38
N ILE A 46 0.89 2.11 6.22
CA ILE A 46 0.60 0.68 6.48
C ILE A 46 -0.43 0.10 5.51
N ALA A 47 -1.19 0.94 4.82
CA ALA A 47 -2.25 0.47 3.92
C ALA A 47 -1.77 -0.49 2.82
N PRO A 48 -0.54 -0.38 2.26
CA PRO A 48 -0.04 -1.36 1.31
C PRO A 48 -0.07 -2.80 1.83
N ALA A 49 0.00 -3.01 3.13
CA ALA A 49 -0.08 -4.35 3.73
C ALA A 49 -1.42 -5.05 3.47
N LEU A 50 -2.46 -4.31 3.12
CA LEU A 50 -3.78 -4.86 2.80
C LEU A 50 -3.85 -5.41 1.37
N LEU A 51 -2.99 -4.94 0.48
CA LEU A 51 -3.02 -5.29 -0.95
C LEU A 51 -2.93 -6.78 -1.23
N PRO A 52 -2.08 -7.57 -0.55
CA PRO A 52 -2.00 -9.01 -0.80
C PRO A 52 -3.30 -9.76 -0.48
N LYS A 53 -4.15 -9.20 0.38
CA LYS A 53 -5.45 -9.80 0.71
C LYS A 53 -6.57 -9.31 -0.20
N ILE A 54 -6.36 -8.21 -0.91
CA ILE A 54 -7.31 -7.70 -1.90
C ILE A 54 -7.12 -8.43 -3.23
N PHE A 55 -5.88 -8.60 -3.65
CA PHE A 55 -5.54 -9.19 -4.94
C PHE A 55 -4.92 -10.57 -4.76
N ALA A 56 -5.34 -11.53 -5.60
CA ALA A 56 -4.91 -12.93 -5.53
C ALA A 56 -3.59 -13.20 -6.29
N PHE A 57 -2.91 -12.16 -6.75
CA PHE A 57 -1.63 -12.27 -7.47
C PHE A 57 -0.56 -11.38 -6.82
N PRO A 58 0.73 -11.68 -6.99
CA PRO A 58 1.79 -10.88 -6.39
C PRO A 58 1.80 -9.46 -6.92
N LEU A 59 1.87 -8.49 -6.00
CA LEU A 59 2.06 -7.08 -6.31
C LEU A 59 3.41 -6.63 -5.78
N ARG A 60 4.01 -5.68 -6.49
CA ARG A 60 5.22 -5.01 -6.06
C ARG A 60 4.87 -3.79 -5.22
N ILE A 61 5.18 -3.84 -3.92
CA ILE A 61 4.73 -2.82 -2.95
C ILE A 61 5.83 -2.48 -1.95
N THR A 62 5.64 -1.39 -1.22
CA THR A 62 6.47 -1.04 -0.08
C THR A 62 5.65 -0.61 1.12
N ILE A 63 6.19 -0.90 2.31
CA ILE A 63 5.78 -0.29 3.58
C ILE A 63 6.97 0.45 4.21
N GLY A 64 8.06 0.58 3.50
CA GLY A 64 9.27 1.22 3.97
C GLY A 64 10.41 0.24 4.18
N THR A 65 10.99 0.24 5.37
CA THR A 65 12.20 -0.54 5.68
C THR A 65 12.08 -1.42 6.91
N ASP A 66 10.91 -1.49 7.54
CA ASP A 66 10.69 -2.35 8.70
C ASP A 66 10.68 -3.81 8.28
N LEU A 67 11.71 -4.56 8.69
CA LEU A 67 11.91 -5.94 8.26
C LEU A 67 10.79 -6.87 8.72
N ASP A 68 10.29 -6.70 9.92
CA ASP A 68 9.24 -7.57 10.48
C ASP A 68 7.94 -7.40 9.68
N THR A 69 7.55 -6.17 9.38
CA THR A 69 6.36 -5.90 8.59
C THR A 69 6.55 -6.35 7.14
N ALA A 70 7.74 -6.15 6.58
CA ALA A 70 8.06 -6.61 5.23
C ALA A 70 7.93 -8.13 5.12
N ASP A 71 8.43 -8.87 6.11
CA ASP A 71 8.32 -10.33 6.14
C ASP A 71 6.86 -10.79 6.18
N VAL A 72 6.02 -10.12 6.96
CA VAL A 72 4.58 -10.42 7.03
C VAL A 72 3.91 -10.19 5.67
N VAL A 73 4.22 -9.07 5.02
CA VAL A 73 3.67 -8.72 3.72
C VAL A 73 4.09 -9.73 2.65
N GLU A 74 5.34 -10.18 2.67
CA GLU A 74 5.82 -11.21 1.75
C GLU A 74 5.18 -12.58 2.03
N GLU A 75 4.98 -12.92 3.29
CA GLU A 75 4.26 -14.13 3.69
C GLU A 75 2.83 -14.13 3.13
N MET A 76 2.21 -12.95 3.02
CA MET A 76 0.89 -12.78 2.42
C MET A 76 0.87 -12.86 0.89
N GLY A 77 2.03 -12.88 0.25
CA GLY A 77 2.16 -13.08 -1.20
C GLY A 77 2.62 -11.88 -2.00
N ALA A 78 2.94 -10.75 -1.38
CA ALA A 78 3.46 -9.58 -2.09
C ALA A 78 4.97 -9.65 -2.28
N GLU A 79 5.48 -8.91 -3.26
CA GLU A 79 6.91 -8.63 -3.40
C GLU A 79 7.19 -7.29 -2.73
N HIS A 80 7.83 -7.32 -1.57
CA HIS A 80 8.18 -6.09 -0.86
C HIS A 80 9.49 -5.50 -1.38
N VAL A 81 9.48 -4.20 -1.66
CA VAL A 81 10.66 -3.45 -2.08
C VAL A 81 11.01 -2.41 -1.01
N PRO A 82 12.18 -2.47 -0.38
CA PRO A 82 12.60 -1.42 0.54
C PRO A 82 12.59 -0.06 -0.15
N CYS A 83 12.08 0.95 0.55
CA CYS A 83 11.87 2.28 -0.04
C CYS A 83 12.07 3.35 1.02
N PRO A 84 12.86 4.41 0.73
CA PRO A 84 12.99 5.54 1.64
C PRO A 84 11.71 6.37 1.70
N VAL A 85 11.63 7.23 2.71
CA VAL A 85 10.42 8.02 3.01
C VAL A 85 10.01 8.95 1.87
N ASP A 86 10.96 9.43 1.09
CA ASP A 86 10.74 10.41 0.03
C ASP A 86 10.58 9.79 -1.36
N ASP A 87 10.40 8.49 -1.43
CA ASP A 87 10.27 7.78 -2.70
C ASP A 87 9.00 6.91 -2.74
N ILE A 88 8.79 6.29 -3.89
CA ILE A 88 7.64 5.45 -4.18
C ILE A 88 8.09 4.13 -4.82
N VAL A 89 7.22 3.12 -4.73
CA VAL A 89 7.36 1.88 -5.49
C VAL A 89 6.16 1.77 -6.41
N VAL A 90 6.42 1.50 -7.68
CA VAL A 90 5.39 1.41 -8.72
C VAL A 90 5.35 -0.01 -9.27
N ASP A 91 4.18 -0.64 -9.18
CA ASP A 91 3.87 -1.84 -9.95
C ASP A 91 3.18 -1.36 -11.24
N GLU A 92 3.95 -1.22 -12.30
CA GLU A 92 3.44 -0.63 -13.55
C GLU A 92 2.44 -1.52 -14.26
N GLU A 93 2.65 -2.83 -14.20
CA GLU A 93 1.75 -3.80 -14.82
C GLU A 93 0.34 -3.72 -14.21
N ASN A 94 0.28 -3.60 -12.88
CA ASN A 94 -0.98 -3.58 -12.15
C ASN A 94 -1.47 -2.16 -11.81
N LYS A 95 -0.67 -1.13 -12.14
CA LYS A 95 -0.98 0.27 -11.85
C LYS A 95 -1.22 0.54 -10.37
N VAL A 96 -0.35 0.00 -9.52
CA VAL A 96 -0.40 0.21 -8.08
C VAL A 96 0.84 0.98 -7.63
N VAL A 97 0.62 2.08 -6.91
CA VAL A 97 1.70 2.94 -6.39
C VAL A 97 1.65 2.92 -4.87
N THR A 98 2.79 2.71 -4.24
CA THR A 98 2.91 2.70 -2.77
C THR A 98 4.06 3.57 -2.31
N THR A 99 3.94 4.09 -1.09
CA THR A 99 4.98 4.91 -0.43
C THR A 99 4.94 4.70 1.08
N PRO A 100 6.09 4.77 1.78
CA PRO A 100 6.13 4.55 3.22
C PRO A 100 5.42 5.60 4.06
N ALA A 101 5.43 6.87 3.64
CA ALA A 101 4.84 7.97 4.43
C ALA A 101 5.24 7.88 5.91
N TYR A 102 4.27 7.84 6.82
CA TYR A 102 4.53 7.84 8.26
C TYR A 102 5.12 6.55 8.82
N MET A 103 5.32 5.52 8.03
CA MET A 103 6.14 4.38 8.46
C MET A 103 7.59 4.78 8.72
N LEU A 104 8.09 5.79 7.99
CA LEU A 104 9.47 6.26 8.09
C LEU A 104 9.61 7.75 8.40
N ALA A 105 8.59 8.56 8.14
CA ALA A 105 8.70 10.01 8.25
C ALA A 105 8.93 10.45 9.70
N GLU A 106 9.91 11.32 9.89
CA GLU A 106 10.19 11.96 11.17
C GLU A 106 9.46 13.28 11.33
N ASN A 107 8.94 13.82 10.23
CA ASN A 107 8.18 15.06 10.20
C ASN A 107 7.26 15.09 8.97
N ILE A 108 6.36 16.10 8.95
CA ILE A 108 5.37 16.25 7.87
C ILE A 108 6.03 16.49 6.52
N ALA A 109 7.13 17.24 6.48
CA ALA A 109 7.80 17.57 5.22
C ALA A 109 8.36 16.32 4.53
N GLN A 110 8.93 15.39 5.28
CA GLN A 110 9.42 14.12 4.74
C GLN A 110 8.27 13.28 4.20
N ALA A 111 7.17 13.18 4.94
CA ALA A 111 5.99 12.45 4.49
C ALA A 111 5.42 13.06 3.21
N ALA A 112 5.31 14.39 3.16
CA ALA A 112 4.75 15.11 2.02
C ALA A 112 5.49 14.83 0.72
N THR A 113 6.81 14.74 0.74
CA THR A 113 7.62 14.49 -0.46
C THR A 113 7.23 13.17 -1.13
N GLY A 114 7.17 12.08 -0.37
CA GLY A 114 6.78 10.77 -0.89
C GLY A 114 5.32 10.73 -1.32
N ILE A 115 4.43 11.34 -0.54
CA ILE A 115 2.99 11.39 -0.83
C ILE A 115 2.73 12.17 -2.13
N GLU A 116 3.42 13.29 -2.33
CA GLU A 116 3.29 14.07 -3.57
C GLU A 116 3.72 13.26 -4.80
N LYS A 117 4.80 12.50 -4.68
CA LYS A 117 5.24 11.59 -5.75
C LYS A 117 4.21 10.50 -6.04
N LEU A 118 3.60 9.94 -5.00
CA LEU A 118 2.56 8.94 -5.16
C LEU A 118 1.36 9.52 -5.92
N VAL A 119 0.86 10.67 -5.49
CA VAL A 119 -0.30 11.31 -6.13
C VAL A 119 0.02 11.66 -7.58
N ALA A 120 1.19 12.25 -7.85
CA ALA A 120 1.60 12.59 -9.21
C ALA A 120 1.65 11.35 -10.11
N ARG A 121 2.17 10.24 -9.62
CA ARG A 121 2.25 9.00 -10.40
C ARG A 121 0.88 8.38 -10.63
N VAL A 122 -0.01 8.39 -9.63
CA VAL A 122 -1.39 7.92 -9.79
C VAL A 122 -2.10 8.73 -10.86
N LEU A 123 -1.96 10.05 -10.84
CA LEU A 123 -2.55 10.92 -11.87
C LEU A 123 -1.97 10.63 -13.26
N ALA A 124 -0.67 10.42 -13.35
CA ALA A 124 -0.02 10.09 -14.64
C ALA A 124 -0.52 8.74 -15.20
N LEU A 125 -0.71 7.75 -14.34
CA LEU A 125 -1.22 6.44 -14.75
C LEU A 125 -2.71 6.47 -15.12
N SER A 126 -3.44 7.50 -14.69
CA SER A 126 -4.87 7.70 -15.01
C SER A 126 -5.09 8.30 -16.39
N ALA A 127 -4.04 8.86 -17.00
CA ALA A 127 -4.15 9.53 -18.29
C ALA A 127 -4.34 8.55 -19.47
#